data_2ee54a59bc2ee50d2178131dd63e9736
#
_entry.id   2ee54a59bc2ee50d2178131dd63e9736
#
_cell.length_a   1.000
_cell.length_b   1.000
_cell.length_c   1.000
_cell.angle_alpha   90.00
_cell.angle_beta   90.00
_cell.angle_gamma   90.00
#
_symmetry.space_group_name_H-M   'P 1'
#
loop_
_entity.id
_entity.type
_entity.pdbx_description
1 polymer ?
#
loop_
_entity_poly.entity_id
_entity_poly.type
_entity_poly.pdbx_seq_one_letter_code
_entity_poly.pdbx_strand_id
1 'polypeptide(L)'
;MSSLRDLFGTSKPIIGMINLLPLPTYQGYPGMGKVIDAALTDAKALIEGGIDGLLVENTFCFPIDYEIEPHLAAAMAICTHEVVKASRVPVGVVVNMEPGDKTSLGVAVAAGARFIRSVSFNEAVLTSFGVFQGRPAEMTRYRARLGMPDIAIFADIHVKYTTMIAERSLEDSAQAAKVSGVDAIVVTGTATGSAPPVETAARVKKAVGKTPVLLGSGLTVENAEELLRVADGAIVGSYFKQGGTYTNPVDVDKVLRVTDVAHQLGA
;
A
#
# COMPACT_ATOMS: atom_id res chain seq x y z
N MET A 1 0.55 -5.34 18.53
CA MET A 1 1.16 -5.02 17.23
C MET A 1 1.86 -6.26 16.73
N SER A 2 1.38 -6.85 15.65
CA SER A 2 2.08 -7.95 14.96
C SER A 2 3.32 -7.37 14.28
N SER A 3 4.45 -8.04 14.40
CA SER A 3 5.63 -7.64 13.62
C SER A 3 5.41 -7.94 12.13
N LEU A 4 6.22 -7.36 11.22
CA LEU A 4 6.18 -7.75 9.81
C LEU A 4 6.39 -9.27 9.65
N ARG A 5 7.26 -9.86 10.47
CA ARG A 5 7.51 -11.31 10.46
C ARG A 5 6.28 -12.11 10.88
N ASP A 6 5.49 -11.64 11.84
CA ASP A 6 4.24 -12.30 12.24
C ASP A 6 3.18 -12.22 11.15
N LEU A 7 3.16 -11.12 10.38
CA LEU A 7 2.19 -10.90 9.32
C LEU A 7 2.58 -11.61 8.01
N PHE A 8 3.85 -11.54 7.61
CA PHE A 8 4.31 -11.96 6.28
C PHE A 8 5.24 -13.18 6.28
N GLY A 9 5.65 -13.67 7.46
CA GLY A 9 6.60 -14.78 7.57
C GLY A 9 8.06 -14.40 7.36
N THR A 10 8.35 -13.17 6.95
CA THR A 10 9.70 -12.63 6.69
C THR A 10 9.89 -11.27 7.37
N SER A 11 11.15 -10.90 7.60
CA SER A 11 11.49 -9.59 8.17
C SER A 11 11.57 -8.47 7.12
N LYS A 12 11.63 -8.84 5.83
CA LYS A 12 11.72 -7.90 4.70
C LYS A 12 10.69 -8.23 3.61
N PRO A 13 9.39 -8.09 3.90
CA PRO A 13 8.34 -8.45 2.95
C PRO A 13 8.37 -7.58 1.69
N ILE A 14 8.17 -8.22 0.56
CA ILE A 14 7.85 -7.57 -0.70
C ILE A 14 6.36 -7.74 -0.97
N ILE A 15 5.66 -6.62 -1.06
CA ILE A 15 4.20 -6.55 -1.26
C ILE A 15 3.92 -6.14 -2.69
N GLY A 16 3.25 -6.99 -3.45
CA GLY A 16 2.89 -6.73 -4.85
C GLY A 16 1.56 -5.98 -4.97
N MET A 17 1.51 -4.95 -5.83
CA MET A 17 0.29 -4.20 -6.11
C MET A 17 -0.60 -4.93 -7.10
N ILE A 18 -1.90 -5.02 -6.77
CA ILE A 18 -2.97 -5.37 -7.69
C ILE A 18 -3.73 -4.10 -8.03
N ASN A 19 -3.49 -3.59 -9.23
CA ASN A 19 -4.10 -2.37 -9.74
C ASN A 19 -5.44 -2.73 -10.41
N LEU A 20 -6.56 -2.50 -9.73
CA LEU A 20 -7.88 -2.81 -10.26
C LEU A 20 -8.17 -1.98 -11.51
N LEU A 21 -8.80 -2.59 -12.51
CA LEU A 21 -9.37 -1.86 -13.65
C LEU A 21 -10.42 -0.86 -13.16
N PRO A 22 -10.83 0.14 -13.99
CA PRO A 22 -11.85 1.10 -13.59
C PRO A 22 -13.07 0.43 -12.96
N LEU A 23 -13.51 0.94 -11.82
CA LEU A 23 -14.67 0.45 -11.07
C LEU A 23 -15.97 1.12 -11.57
N PRO A 24 -17.16 0.68 -11.14
CA PRO A 24 -18.43 1.27 -11.56
C PRO A 24 -18.42 2.80 -11.45
N THR A 25 -19.04 3.47 -12.41
CA THR A 25 -19.11 4.92 -12.62
C THR A 25 -17.86 5.59 -13.21
N TYR A 26 -16.69 4.95 -13.16
CA TYR A 26 -15.49 5.49 -13.77
C TYR A 26 -15.37 5.14 -15.25
N GLN A 27 -14.75 6.05 -16.00
CA GLN A 27 -14.57 5.88 -17.44
C GLN A 27 -13.79 4.59 -17.77
N GLY A 28 -14.30 3.81 -18.71
CA GLY A 28 -13.67 2.56 -19.12
C GLY A 28 -14.02 1.36 -18.26
N TYR A 29 -14.98 1.48 -17.32
CA TYR A 29 -15.45 0.33 -16.52
C TYR A 29 -15.89 -0.84 -17.40
N PRO A 30 -15.25 -2.00 -17.33
CA PRO A 30 -15.50 -3.11 -18.25
C PRO A 30 -16.54 -4.13 -17.75
N GLY A 31 -17.09 -3.89 -16.55
CA GLY A 31 -17.93 -4.85 -15.81
C GLY A 31 -17.15 -5.59 -14.72
N MET A 32 -17.80 -5.86 -13.58
CA MET A 32 -17.16 -6.45 -12.40
C MET A 32 -16.46 -7.78 -12.68
N GLY A 33 -17.03 -8.65 -13.52
CA GLY A 33 -16.40 -9.92 -13.89
C GLY A 33 -15.00 -9.72 -14.45
N LYS A 34 -14.82 -8.80 -15.41
CA LYS A 34 -13.49 -8.51 -15.99
C LYS A 34 -12.53 -7.87 -14.99
N VAL A 35 -13.05 -7.04 -14.07
CA VAL A 35 -12.22 -6.44 -13.01
C VAL A 35 -11.66 -7.53 -12.08
N ILE A 36 -12.51 -8.47 -11.67
CA ILE A 36 -12.13 -9.60 -10.81
C ILE A 36 -11.16 -10.51 -11.54
N ASP A 37 -11.43 -10.89 -12.79
CA ASP A 37 -10.56 -11.78 -13.57
C ASP A 37 -9.16 -11.18 -13.75
N ALA A 38 -9.06 -9.88 -14.01
CA ALA A 38 -7.77 -9.19 -14.12
C ALA A 38 -7.03 -9.18 -12.77
N ALA A 39 -7.73 -8.90 -11.67
CA ALA A 39 -7.15 -8.90 -10.33
C ALA A 39 -6.62 -10.29 -9.94
N LEU A 40 -7.35 -11.36 -10.23
CA LEU A 40 -6.94 -12.74 -9.98
C LEU A 40 -5.76 -13.17 -10.86
N THR A 41 -5.71 -12.70 -12.10
CA THR A 41 -4.57 -12.94 -13.00
C THR A 41 -3.29 -12.31 -12.46
N ASP A 42 -3.35 -11.04 -12.03
CA ASP A 42 -2.23 -10.36 -11.39
C ASP A 42 -1.81 -11.04 -10.07
N ALA A 43 -2.78 -11.40 -9.23
CA ALA A 43 -2.53 -12.09 -7.97
C ALA A 43 -1.78 -13.41 -8.18
N LYS A 44 -2.22 -14.21 -9.14
CA LYS A 44 -1.58 -15.48 -9.50
C LYS A 44 -0.13 -15.27 -9.91
N ALA A 45 0.12 -14.35 -10.83
CA ALA A 45 1.48 -14.08 -11.33
C ALA A 45 2.41 -13.55 -10.23
N LEU A 46 1.91 -12.66 -9.34
CA LEU A 46 2.67 -12.18 -8.19
C LEU A 46 3.02 -13.33 -7.23
N ILE A 47 2.07 -14.23 -6.93
CA ILE A 47 2.28 -15.39 -6.06
C ILE A 47 3.28 -16.38 -6.70
N GLU A 48 3.21 -16.62 -8.02
CA GLU A 48 4.19 -17.42 -8.76
C GLU A 48 5.60 -16.85 -8.64
N GLY A 49 5.74 -15.51 -8.62
CA GLY A 49 6.99 -14.80 -8.40
C GLY A 49 7.47 -14.75 -6.95
N GLY A 50 6.82 -15.44 -6.02
CA GLY A 50 7.28 -15.56 -4.63
C GLY A 50 7.00 -14.34 -3.75
N ILE A 51 5.98 -13.53 -4.07
CA ILE A 51 5.60 -12.34 -3.29
C ILE A 51 5.19 -12.72 -1.86
N ASP A 52 5.47 -11.85 -0.88
CA ASP A 52 5.14 -12.07 0.53
C ASP A 52 3.77 -11.52 0.93
N GLY A 53 3.22 -10.60 0.14
CA GLY A 53 1.90 -10.01 0.36
C GLY A 53 1.35 -9.35 -0.88
N LEU A 54 0.05 -9.11 -0.90
CA LEU A 54 -0.67 -8.45 -1.99
C LEU A 54 -1.37 -7.19 -1.46
N LEU A 55 -1.42 -6.13 -2.27
CA LEU A 55 -2.13 -4.90 -1.94
C LEU A 55 -3.07 -4.50 -3.08
N VAL A 56 -4.37 -4.55 -2.83
CA VAL A 56 -5.42 -4.21 -3.81
C VAL A 56 -5.71 -2.71 -3.78
N GLU A 57 -5.69 -2.07 -4.94
CA GLU A 57 -5.89 -0.62 -5.10
C GLU A 57 -6.84 -0.28 -6.25
N ASN A 58 -7.71 0.73 -6.04
CA ASN A 58 -8.58 1.32 -7.06
C ASN A 58 -7.82 2.32 -7.96
N THR A 59 -6.71 1.89 -8.55
CA THR A 59 -5.72 2.75 -9.26
C THR A 59 -6.31 3.59 -10.38
N PHE A 60 -7.33 3.07 -11.11
CA PHE A 60 -7.89 3.75 -12.29
C PHE A 60 -9.20 4.50 -12.04
N CYS A 61 -9.53 4.75 -10.77
CA CYS A 61 -10.71 5.53 -10.40
C CYS A 61 -10.35 7.03 -10.36
N PHE A 62 -10.28 7.67 -11.51
CA PHE A 62 -10.01 9.10 -11.68
C PHE A 62 -11.12 9.80 -12.46
N PRO A 63 -11.44 11.08 -12.11
CA PRO A 63 -10.93 11.84 -10.98
C PRO A 63 -11.29 11.20 -9.63
N ILE A 64 -10.49 11.52 -8.59
CA ILE A 64 -10.74 11.02 -7.24
C ILE A 64 -11.84 11.85 -6.59
N ASP A 65 -12.87 11.20 -6.08
CA ASP A 65 -13.93 11.83 -5.32
C ASP A 65 -13.53 12.05 -3.87
N TYR A 66 -13.94 13.18 -3.29
CA TYR A 66 -13.65 13.49 -1.90
C TYR A 66 -14.38 12.55 -0.91
N GLU A 67 -15.54 12.06 -1.31
CA GLU A 67 -16.31 11.09 -0.54
C GLU A 67 -16.40 9.77 -1.33
N ILE A 68 -16.12 8.68 -0.64
CA ILE A 68 -16.20 7.35 -1.24
C ILE A 68 -17.66 6.91 -1.27
N GLU A 69 -18.20 6.79 -2.46
CA GLU A 69 -19.57 6.34 -2.65
C GLU A 69 -19.76 4.85 -2.31
N PRO A 70 -20.97 4.45 -1.85
CA PRO A 70 -21.25 3.08 -1.42
C PRO A 70 -20.93 2.01 -2.46
N HIS A 71 -21.16 2.29 -3.75
CA HIS A 71 -20.89 1.35 -4.83
C HIS A 71 -19.39 1.07 -5.01
N LEU A 72 -18.52 2.09 -4.77
CA LEU A 72 -17.07 1.93 -4.83
C LEU A 72 -16.59 1.06 -3.68
N ALA A 73 -17.06 1.31 -2.45
CA ALA A 73 -16.74 0.49 -1.28
C ALA A 73 -17.17 -0.97 -1.49
N ALA A 74 -18.39 -1.19 -2.04
CA ALA A 74 -18.90 -2.53 -2.35
C ALA A 74 -18.04 -3.24 -3.41
N ALA A 75 -17.67 -2.56 -4.49
CA ALA A 75 -16.85 -3.11 -5.56
C ALA A 75 -15.44 -3.48 -5.03
N MET A 76 -14.83 -2.59 -4.23
CA MET A 76 -13.55 -2.86 -3.57
C MET A 76 -13.62 -4.07 -2.64
N ALA A 77 -14.70 -4.21 -1.86
CA ALA A 77 -14.89 -5.34 -0.95
C ALA A 77 -14.98 -6.67 -1.72
N ILE A 78 -15.73 -6.70 -2.82
CA ILE A 78 -15.89 -7.89 -3.65
C ILE A 78 -14.54 -8.29 -4.28
N CYS A 79 -13.85 -7.35 -4.93
CA CYS A 79 -12.56 -7.63 -5.57
C CYS A 79 -11.52 -8.08 -4.55
N THR A 80 -11.42 -7.40 -3.40
CA THR A 80 -10.47 -7.77 -2.35
C THR A 80 -10.79 -9.15 -1.78
N HIS A 81 -12.07 -9.48 -1.57
CA HIS A 81 -12.49 -10.78 -1.07
C HIS A 81 -12.12 -11.93 -2.03
N GLU A 82 -12.33 -11.75 -3.34
CA GLU A 82 -11.94 -12.77 -4.32
C GLU A 82 -10.42 -12.98 -4.35
N VAL A 83 -9.62 -11.90 -4.22
CA VAL A 83 -8.17 -12.01 -4.09
C VAL A 83 -7.79 -12.73 -2.78
N VAL A 84 -8.42 -12.41 -1.65
CA VAL A 84 -8.18 -13.10 -0.36
C VAL A 84 -8.43 -14.59 -0.48
N LYS A 85 -9.54 -15.00 -1.09
CA LYS A 85 -9.88 -16.42 -1.31
C LYS A 85 -8.85 -17.14 -2.17
N ALA A 86 -8.30 -16.48 -3.16
CA ALA A 86 -7.34 -17.07 -4.09
C ALA A 86 -5.89 -17.04 -3.56
N SER A 87 -5.62 -16.27 -2.51
CA SER A 87 -4.27 -16.02 -2.01
C SER A 87 -3.88 -16.93 -0.84
N ARG A 88 -2.59 -17.31 -0.80
CA ARG A 88 -1.93 -17.94 0.35
C ARG A 88 -1.12 -16.96 1.19
N VAL A 89 -0.92 -15.75 0.69
CA VAL A 89 -0.18 -14.68 1.37
C VAL A 89 -1.15 -13.62 1.89
N PRO A 90 -0.77 -12.82 2.89
CA PRO A 90 -1.61 -11.75 3.40
C PRO A 90 -2.01 -10.75 2.31
N VAL A 91 -3.27 -10.37 2.30
CA VAL A 91 -3.82 -9.37 1.39
C VAL A 91 -4.12 -8.10 2.18
N GLY A 92 -3.74 -6.98 1.64
CA GLY A 92 -4.11 -5.65 2.09
C GLY A 92 -4.96 -4.91 1.08
N VAL A 93 -5.48 -3.77 1.49
CA VAL A 93 -6.28 -2.90 0.62
C VAL A 93 -5.93 -1.43 0.85
N VAL A 94 -6.01 -0.65 -0.20
CA VAL A 94 -6.00 0.80 -0.17
C VAL A 94 -7.13 1.33 -1.05
N VAL A 95 -8.01 2.14 -0.45
CA VAL A 95 -8.93 3.00 -1.20
C VAL A 95 -8.21 4.33 -1.36
N ASN A 96 -7.80 4.61 -2.59
CA ASN A 96 -6.86 5.69 -2.86
C ASN A 96 -7.45 7.06 -2.49
N MET A 97 -6.67 7.86 -1.76
CA MET A 97 -6.98 9.24 -1.35
C MET A 97 -8.29 9.41 -0.56
N GLU A 98 -8.70 8.39 0.19
CA GLU A 98 -9.84 8.54 1.11
C GLU A 98 -9.42 9.36 2.35
N PRO A 99 -10.14 10.44 2.71
CA PRO A 99 -9.89 11.14 3.96
C PRO A 99 -10.25 10.26 5.17
N GLY A 100 -9.23 9.89 5.96
CA GLY A 100 -9.41 9.13 7.20
C GLY A 100 -9.57 7.62 7.05
N ASP A 101 -9.39 7.07 5.86
CA ASP A 101 -9.24 5.63 5.53
C ASP A 101 -10.29 4.67 6.16
N LYS A 102 -11.47 5.16 6.48
CA LYS A 102 -12.54 4.32 7.05
C LYS A 102 -13.05 3.26 6.09
N THR A 103 -13.15 3.62 4.81
CA THR A 103 -13.57 2.69 3.77
C THR A 103 -12.54 1.60 3.60
N SER A 104 -11.24 1.94 3.60
CA SER A 104 -10.16 0.96 3.56
C SER A 104 -10.25 -0.05 4.71
N LEU A 105 -10.49 0.42 5.94
CA LEU A 105 -10.70 -0.46 7.10
C LEU A 105 -11.99 -1.29 6.98
N GLY A 106 -13.10 -0.68 6.54
CA GLY A 106 -14.37 -1.39 6.34
C GLY A 106 -14.27 -2.47 5.28
N VAL A 107 -13.63 -2.17 4.16
CA VAL A 107 -13.34 -3.13 3.08
C VAL A 107 -12.44 -4.26 3.59
N ALA A 108 -11.37 -3.93 4.34
CA ALA A 108 -10.45 -4.92 4.90
C ALA A 108 -11.19 -5.93 5.79
N VAL A 109 -12.05 -5.45 6.69
CA VAL A 109 -12.87 -6.31 7.56
C VAL A 109 -13.82 -7.17 6.75
N ALA A 110 -14.57 -6.58 5.82
CA ALA A 110 -15.58 -7.28 5.04
C ALA A 110 -14.96 -8.35 4.10
N ALA A 111 -13.78 -8.06 3.55
CA ALA A 111 -13.08 -8.93 2.62
C ALA A 111 -12.18 -9.98 3.29
N GLY A 112 -11.83 -9.82 4.57
CA GLY A 112 -10.85 -10.66 5.26
C GLY A 112 -9.40 -10.25 5.02
N ALA A 113 -9.14 -9.00 4.61
CA ALA A 113 -7.79 -8.48 4.45
C ALA A 113 -7.10 -8.28 5.81
N ARG A 114 -5.76 -8.28 5.80
CA ARG A 114 -4.93 -8.29 7.00
C ARG A 114 -4.25 -6.94 7.28
N PHE A 115 -4.21 -6.04 6.32
CA PHE A 115 -3.63 -4.72 6.48
C PHE A 115 -4.27 -3.72 5.52
N ILE A 116 -4.07 -2.44 5.81
CA ILE A 116 -4.40 -1.34 4.91
C ILE A 116 -3.15 -0.47 4.68
N ARG A 117 -3.10 0.21 3.53
CA ARG A 117 -2.21 1.34 3.30
C ARG A 117 -3.01 2.63 3.40
N SER A 118 -2.56 3.54 4.23
CA SER A 118 -3.15 4.85 4.43
C SER A 118 -2.27 5.89 3.77
N VAL A 119 -2.75 6.52 2.70
CA VAL A 119 -1.97 7.50 1.93
C VAL A 119 -2.05 8.93 2.48
N SER A 120 -2.91 9.18 3.48
CA SER A 120 -3.04 10.47 4.16
C SER A 120 -3.35 10.30 5.65
N PHE A 121 -2.54 9.53 6.36
CA PHE A 121 -2.83 9.12 7.74
C PHE A 121 -2.87 10.27 8.74
N ASN A 122 -1.80 11.06 8.82
CA ASN A 122 -1.62 12.09 9.86
C ASN A 122 -1.20 13.46 9.33
N GLU A 123 -1.32 13.67 8.03
CA GLU A 123 -0.95 14.90 7.35
C GLU A 123 -2.16 15.60 6.76
N ALA A 124 -2.09 16.92 6.62
CA ALA A 124 -3.01 17.71 5.83
C ALA A 124 -2.30 18.11 4.54
N VAL A 125 -2.83 17.68 3.41
CA VAL A 125 -2.18 17.85 2.11
C VAL A 125 -3.13 18.43 1.08
N LEU A 126 -2.59 19.27 0.20
CA LEU A 126 -3.27 19.75 -0.99
C LEU A 126 -2.92 18.83 -2.16
N THR A 127 -3.94 18.44 -2.92
CA THR A 127 -3.83 17.67 -4.16
C THR A 127 -4.56 18.40 -5.29
N SER A 128 -4.47 17.89 -6.52
CA SER A 128 -5.28 18.36 -7.66
C SER A 128 -6.79 18.12 -7.48
N PHE A 129 -7.21 17.32 -6.49
CA PHE A 129 -8.61 16.99 -6.20
C PHE A 129 -9.14 17.66 -4.93
N GLY A 130 -8.34 18.48 -4.26
CA GLY A 130 -8.71 19.21 -3.05
C GLY A 130 -7.80 18.95 -1.86
N VAL A 131 -8.26 19.36 -0.67
CA VAL A 131 -7.53 19.21 0.58
C VAL A 131 -7.90 17.88 1.22
N PHE A 132 -6.89 17.04 1.49
CA PHE A 132 -7.07 15.80 2.23
C PHE A 132 -6.45 15.95 3.61
N GLN A 133 -7.20 15.58 4.63
CA GLN A 133 -6.77 15.67 6.01
C GLN A 133 -6.79 14.30 6.69
N GLY A 134 -5.64 13.86 7.13
CA GLY A 134 -5.51 12.65 7.93
C GLY A 134 -6.26 12.75 9.27
N ARG A 135 -6.82 11.63 9.72
CA ARG A 135 -7.62 11.52 10.94
C ARG A 135 -7.16 10.34 11.82
N PRO A 136 -5.91 10.33 12.30
CA PRO A 136 -5.32 9.15 12.93
C PRO A 136 -6.09 8.65 14.13
N ALA A 137 -6.55 9.55 15.00
CA ALA A 137 -7.32 9.18 16.20
C ALA A 137 -8.71 8.61 15.86
N GLU A 138 -9.34 9.07 14.78
CA GLU A 138 -10.61 8.53 14.30
C GLU A 138 -10.42 7.13 13.74
N MET A 139 -9.38 6.94 12.93
CA MET A 139 -9.05 5.67 12.29
C MET A 139 -8.69 4.60 13.32
N THR A 140 -7.83 4.89 14.27
CA THR A 140 -7.44 3.92 15.31
C THR A 140 -8.62 3.54 16.21
N ARG A 141 -9.51 4.49 16.56
CA ARG A 141 -10.74 4.18 17.26
C ARG A 141 -11.72 3.36 16.41
N TYR A 142 -11.79 3.63 15.10
CA TYR A 142 -12.65 2.88 14.20
C TYR A 142 -12.19 1.44 14.06
N ARG A 143 -10.87 1.19 13.88
CA ARG A 143 -10.27 -0.15 13.89
C ARG A 143 -10.67 -0.93 15.16
N ALA A 144 -10.56 -0.30 16.32
CA ALA A 144 -10.94 -0.93 17.59
C ALA A 144 -12.44 -1.28 17.65
N ARG A 145 -13.33 -0.38 17.19
CA ARG A 145 -14.79 -0.62 17.18
C ARG A 145 -15.19 -1.73 16.20
N LEU A 146 -14.46 -1.94 15.12
CA LEU A 146 -14.68 -3.06 14.20
C LEU A 146 -14.34 -4.41 14.81
N GLY A 147 -13.76 -4.45 16.02
CA GLY A 147 -13.36 -5.69 16.67
C GLY A 147 -12.18 -6.41 16.02
N MET A 148 -11.44 -5.72 15.16
CA MET A 148 -10.33 -6.28 14.39
C MET A 148 -9.03 -5.51 14.66
N PRO A 149 -8.52 -5.54 15.92
CA PRO A 149 -7.33 -4.80 16.31
C PRO A 149 -6.06 -5.24 15.56
N ASP A 150 -6.09 -6.43 14.97
CA ASP A 150 -4.95 -7.04 14.27
C ASP A 150 -4.83 -6.63 12.81
N ILE A 151 -5.78 -5.87 12.25
CA ILE A 151 -5.60 -5.26 10.92
C ILE A 151 -4.49 -4.21 11.02
N ALA A 152 -3.37 -4.47 10.34
CA ALA A 152 -2.23 -3.56 10.37
C ALA A 152 -2.49 -2.29 9.53
N ILE A 153 -1.95 -1.16 9.99
CA ILE A 153 -2.03 0.14 9.30
C ILE A 153 -0.63 0.55 8.85
N PHE A 154 -0.42 0.61 7.53
CA PHE A 154 0.80 1.11 6.91
C PHE A 154 0.55 2.53 6.41
N ALA A 155 1.19 3.51 7.03
CA ALA A 155 0.91 4.92 6.78
C ALA A 155 2.00 5.58 5.94
N ASP A 156 1.61 6.18 4.82
CA ASP A 156 2.48 7.06 4.06
C ASP A 156 2.74 8.34 4.84
N ILE A 157 3.96 8.85 4.69
CA ILE A 157 4.35 10.21 5.09
C ILE A 157 4.94 10.94 3.88
N HIS A 158 4.69 12.24 3.78
CA HIS A 158 5.10 13.08 2.64
C HIS A 158 4.77 12.39 1.30
N VAL A 159 3.51 11.93 1.17
CA VAL A 159 3.09 11.15 0.02
C VAL A 159 3.24 11.93 -1.29
N LYS A 160 3.68 11.24 -2.34
CA LYS A 160 3.86 11.82 -3.68
C LYS A 160 2.57 12.46 -4.22
N TYR A 161 2.71 13.40 -5.15
CA TYR A 161 1.63 14.16 -5.78
C TYR A 161 0.80 15.03 -4.82
N THR A 162 1.36 15.33 -3.65
CA THR A 162 0.74 16.20 -2.67
C THR A 162 1.66 17.34 -2.27
N THR A 163 1.06 18.41 -1.76
CA THR A 163 1.77 19.53 -1.13
C THR A 163 1.29 19.65 0.30
N MET A 164 2.20 19.63 1.27
CA MET A 164 1.88 19.84 2.67
C MET A 164 1.28 21.24 2.86
N ILE A 165 0.14 21.33 3.59
CA ILE A 165 -0.49 22.62 3.91
C ILE A 165 0.34 23.42 4.92
N ALA A 166 1.02 22.74 5.83
CA ALA A 166 1.95 23.32 6.78
C ALA A 166 3.27 22.55 6.75
N GLU A 167 4.38 23.26 6.84
CA GLU A 167 5.69 22.63 6.88
C GLU A 167 5.84 21.74 8.12
N ARG A 168 6.29 20.52 7.88
CA ARG A 168 6.66 19.55 8.90
C ARG A 168 7.85 18.76 8.38
N SER A 169 8.83 18.50 9.25
CA SER A 169 9.94 17.65 8.87
C SER A 169 9.48 16.20 8.62
N LEU A 170 10.23 15.49 7.80
CA LEU A 170 9.97 14.07 7.54
C LEU A 170 10.01 13.25 8.84
N GLU A 171 10.94 13.57 9.72
CA GLU A 171 11.11 12.93 11.03
C GLU A 171 9.93 13.20 11.96
N ASP A 172 9.42 14.44 11.98
CA ASP A 172 8.26 14.79 12.81
C ASP A 172 6.97 14.12 12.30
N SER A 173 6.79 14.03 10.98
CA SER A 173 5.70 13.28 10.36
C SER A 173 5.75 11.81 10.75
N ALA A 174 6.94 11.20 10.66
CA ALA A 174 7.16 9.81 11.04
C ALA A 174 6.91 9.55 12.53
N GLN A 175 7.42 10.41 13.41
CA GLN A 175 7.19 10.31 14.86
C GLN A 175 5.71 10.47 15.19
N ALA A 176 5.01 11.42 14.58
CA ALA A 176 3.57 11.62 14.79
C ALA A 176 2.76 10.40 14.34
N ALA A 177 3.10 9.78 13.19
CA ALA A 177 2.46 8.55 12.73
C ALA A 177 2.68 7.41 13.72
N LYS A 178 3.93 7.19 14.17
CA LYS A 178 4.29 6.19 15.17
C LYS A 178 3.50 6.36 16.48
N VAL A 179 3.45 7.57 17.03
CA VAL A 179 2.70 7.86 18.28
C VAL A 179 1.21 7.63 18.08
N SER A 180 0.68 7.83 16.89
CA SER A 180 -0.71 7.59 16.54
C SER A 180 -1.06 6.12 16.32
N GLY A 181 -0.10 5.19 16.44
CA GLY A 181 -0.35 3.75 16.48
C GLY A 181 -0.38 3.06 15.12
N VAL A 182 0.44 3.50 14.16
CA VAL A 182 0.68 2.76 12.91
C VAL A 182 1.55 1.52 13.16
N ASP A 183 1.40 0.53 12.29
CA ASP A 183 2.16 -0.71 12.34
C ASP A 183 3.40 -0.65 11.42
N ALA A 184 3.38 0.17 10.38
CA ALA A 184 4.55 0.52 9.58
C ALA A 184 4.42 1.94 8.98
N ILE A 185 5.55 2.54 8.64
CA ILE A 185 5.62 3.82 7.92
C ILE A 185 6.04 3.54 6.48
N VAL A 186 5.37 4.19 5.54
CA VAL A 186 5.67 4.06 4.11
C VAL A 186 6.32 5.34 3.60
N VAL A 187 7.49 5.18 2.98
CA VAL A 187 8.26 6.28 2.38
C VAL A 187 8.24 6.14 0.86
N THR A 188 7.85 7.20 0.15
CA THR A 188 7.76 7.21 -1.32
C THR A 188 8.78 8.16 -1.94
N GLY A 189 9.10 7.94 -3.21
CA GLY A 189 9.78 8.94 -4.03
C GLY A 189 8.82 10.05 -4.46
N THR A 190 9.27 10.92 -5.34
CA THR A 190 8.51 12.10 -5.81
C THR A 190 7.40 11.75 -6.82
N ALA A 191 7.50 10.59 -7.47
CA ALA A 191 6.54 10.12 -8.47
C ALA A 191 6.40 8.58 -8.46
N THR A 192 5.38 8.06 -9.14
CA THR A 192 5.21 6.61 -9.33
C THR A 192 6.41 6.05 -10.10
N GLY A 193 7.00 4.96 -9.59
CA GLY A 193 8.21 4.36 -10.16
C GLY A 193 9.52 5.06 -9.76
N SER A 194 9.47 6.19 -9.05
CA SER A 194 10.65 6.84 -8.47
C SER A 194 10.90 6.30 -7.06
N ALA A 195 12.11 5.84 -6.80
CA ALA A 195 12.54 5.44 -5.46
C ALA A 195 12.81 6.68 -4.58
N PRO A 196 12.53 6.61 -3.28
CA PRO A 196 13.07 7.61 -2.37
C PRO A 196 14.61 7.47 -2.31
N PRO A 197 15.34 8.57 -2.10
CA PRO A 197 16.76 8.49 -1.77
C PRO A 197 16.98 7.57 -0.54
N VAL A 198 18.08 6.81 -0.55
CA VAL A 198 18.42 5.90 0.58
C VAL A 198 18.47 6.66 1.90
N GLU A 199 19.03 7.86 1.87
CA GLU A 199 19.13 8.75 3.03
C GLU A 199 17.74 9.10 3.61
N THR A 200 16.72 9.22 2.77
CA THR A 200 15.34 9.50 3.21
C THR A 200 14.82 8.34 4.06
N ALA A 201 14.93 7.11 3.57
CA ALA A 201 14.52 5.92 4.33
C ALA A 201 15.34 5.75 5.62
N ALA A 202 16.65 5.98 5.56
CA ALA A 202 17.56 5.90 6.70
C ALA A 202 17.22 6.95 7.79
N ARG A 203 16.90 8.19 7.40
CA ARG A 203 16.47 9.26 8.32
C ARG A 203 15.19 8.88 9.04
N VAL A 204 14.18 8.39 8.29
CA VAL A 204 12.91 7.92 8.88
C VAL A 204 13.17 6.76 9.84
N LYS A 205 13.94 5.75 9.42
CA LYS A 205 14.27 4.58 10.26
C LYS A 205 14.97 5.00 11.55
N LYS A 206 15.92 5.92 11.48
CA LYS A 206 16.58 6.48 12.66
C LYS A 206 15.60 7.20 13.58
N ALA A 207 14.67 7.97 13.04
CA ALA A 207 13.67 8.70 13.81
C ALA A 207 12.72 7.76 14.55
N VAL A 208 12.22 6.71 13.88
CA VAL A 208 11.16 5.86 14.45
C VAL A 208 11.66 4.61 15.17
N GLY A 209 12.96 4.29 15.03
CA GLY A 209 13.61 3.16 15.74
C GLY A 209 13.05 1.81 15.32
N LYS A 210 12.33 1.12 16.21
CA LYS A 210 11.80 -0.25 15.96
C LYS A 210 10.58 -0.30 15.07
N THR A 211 9.91 0.83 14.82
CA THR A 211 8.77 0.86 13.89
C THR A 211 9.24 0.54 12.48
N PRO A 212 8.61 -0.43 11.79
CA PRO A 212 9.00 -0.78 10.42
C PRO A 212 8.87 0.39 9.45
N VAL A 213 9.79 0.46 8.49
CA VAL A 213 9.79 1.43 7.39
C VAL A 213 9.76 0.68 6.08
N LEU A 214 8.72 0.88 5.29
CA LEU A 214 8.53 0.27 3.98
C LEU A 214 8.76 1.30 2.87
N LEU A 215 9.33 0.86 1.77
CA LEU A 215 9.41 1.65 0.54
C LEU A 215 8.07 1.57 -0.19
N GLY A 216 7.46 2.69 -0.55
CA GLY A 216 6.15 2.72 -1.21
C GLY A 216 6.21 2.92 -2.72
N SER A 217 7.40 3.03 -3.31
CA SER A 217 7.61 3.18 -4.76
C SER A 217 9.05 2.96 -5.18
N GLY A 218 9.26 2.66 -6.47
CA GLY A 218 10.54 2.73 -7.16
C GLY A 218 11.56 1.65 -6.83
N LEU A 219 11.20 0.62 -6.07
CA LEU A 219 12.07 -0.53 -5.87
C LEU A 219 12.19 -1.31 -7.20
N THR A 220 13.41 -1.61 -7.59
CA THR A 220 13.78 -2.44 -8.75
C THR A 220 14.86 -3.43 -8.33
N VAL A 221 15.18 -4.42 -9.16
CA VAL A 221 16.25 -5.37 -8.83
C VAL A 221 17.61 -4.66 -8.71
N GLU A 222 17.83 -3.59 -9.47
CA GLU A 222 19.09 -2.86 -9.53
C GLU A 222 19.37 -2.08 -8.22
N ASN A 223 18.33 -1.62 -7.53
CA ASN A 223 18.46 -0.83 -6.29
C ASN A 223 17.99 -1.58 -5.03
N ALA A 224 17.46 -2.80 -5.18
CA ALA A 224 16.83 -3.54 -4.09
C ALA A 224 17.81 -3.80 -2.93
N GLU A 225 19.03 -4.24 -3.22
CA GLU A 225 20.01 -4.54 -2.17
C GLU A 225 20.34 -3.30 -1.33
N GLU A 226 20.62 -2.17 -1.98
CA GLU A 226 20.97 -0.93 -1.28
C GLU A 226 19.81 -0.41 -0.43
N LEU A 227 18.62 -0.30 -1.02
CA LEU A 227 17.44 0.23 -0.34
C LEU A 227 16.93 -0.67 0.79
N LEU A 228 16.92 -2.00 0.59
CA LEU A 228 16.46 -2.95 1.59
C LEU A 228 17.47 -3.18 2.73
N ARG A 229 18.71 -2.71 2.64
CA ARG A 229 19.63 -2.67 3.79
C ARG A 229 19.16 -1.66 4.84
N VAL A 230 18.46 -0.61 4.47
CA VAL A 230 17.94 0.44 5.37
C VAL A 230 16.45 0.32 5.64
N ALA A 231 15.65 -0.13 4.68
CA ALA A 231 14.20 -0.35 4.82
C ALA A 231 13.88 -1.77 5.29
N ASP A 232 12.72 -1.93 5.90
CA ASP A 232 12.24 -3.22 6.43
C ASP A 232 11.32 -3.97 5.43
N GLY A 233 11.21 -3.51 4.19
CA GLY A 233 10.41 -4.12 3.12
C GLY A 233 9.95 -3.09 2.09
N ALA A 234 9.11 -3.52 1.15
CA ALA A 234 8.64 -2.64 0.08
C ALA A 234 7.26 -3.00 -0.48
N ILE A 235 6.56 -1.99 -1.00
CA ILE A 235 5.36 -2.11 -1.83
C ILE A 235 5.76 -1.81 -3.27
N VAL A 236 5.58 -2.77 -4.18
CA VAL A 236 6.06 -2.67 -5.56
C VAL A 236 4.90 -2.83 -6.54
N GLY A 237 4.74 -1.86 -7.42
CA GLY A 237 3.69 -1.85 -8.45
C GLY A 237 4.26 -1.90 -9.87
N SER A 238 4.48 -0.74 -10.48
CA SER A 238 4.83 -0.60 -11.90
C SER A 238 6.06 -1.40 -12.33
N TYR A 239 7.07 -1.55 -11.47
CA TYR A 239 8.26 -2.34 -11.82
C TYR A 239 7.94 -3.79 -12.16
N PHE A 240 6.99 -4.40 -11.45
CA PHE A 240 6.58 -5.78 -11.69
C PHE A 240 5.74 -5.96 -12.96
N LYS A 241 5.35 -4.89 -13.61
CA LYS A 241 4.60 -4.96 -14.86
C LYS A 241 5.52 -5.00 -16.08
N GLN A 242 5.09 -5.66 -17.14
CA GLN A 242 5.79 -5.66 -18.42
C GLN A 242 5.95 -4.23 -18.93
N GLY A 243 7.17 -3.86 -19.33
CA GLY A 243 7.48 -2.50 -19.77
C GLY A 243 7.35 -1.41 -18.70
N GLY A 244 7.12 -1.75 -17.41
CA GLY A 244 6.98 -0.78 -16.32
C GLY A 244 5.64 -0.02 -16.31
N THR A 245 4.67 -0.47 -17.08
CA THR A 245 3.36 0.17 -17.23
C THR A 245 2.30 -0.62 -16.45
N TYR A 246 1.64 0.01 -15.47
CA TYR A 246 0.73 -0.69 -14.55
C TYR A 246 -0.59 -1.22 -15.19
N THR A 247 -0.86 -0.90 -16.45
CA THR A 247 -1.93 -1.54 -17.26
C THR A 247 -1.52 -2.87 -17.88
N ASN A 248 -0.21 -3.16 -17.91
CA ASN A 248 0.32 -4.36 -18.53
C ASN A 248 0.29 -5.55 -17.55
N PRO A 249 0.36 -6.80 -18.05
CA PRO A 249 0.49 -7.99 -17.21
C PRO A 249 1.71 -7.95 -16.29
N VAL A 250 1.63 -8.69 -15.19
CA VAL A 250 2.76 -8.91 -14.29
C VAL A 250 3.85 -9.74 -15.00
N ASP A 251 5.09 -9.34 -14.80
CA ASP A 251 6.31 -10.04 -15.23
C ASP A 251 6.84 -10.86 -14.05
N VAL A 252 6.57 -12.15 -14.07
CA VAL A 252 6.93 -13.09 -12.98
C VAL A 252 8.44 -13.10 -12.72
N ASP A 253 9.27 -12.99 -13.76
CA ASP A 253 10.74 -13.00 -13.61
C ASP A 253 11.26 -11.76 -12.87
N LYS A 254 10.61 -10.62 -13.06
CA LYS A 254 10.94 -9.40 -12.27
C LYS A 254 10.56 -9.57 -10.82
N VAL A 255 9.40 -10.18 -10.54
CA VAL A 255 8.97 -10.47 -9.17
C VAL A 255 9.99 -11.38 -8.49
N LEU A 256 10.31 -12.52 -9.09
CA LEU A 256 11.29 -13.50 -8.59
C LEU A 256 12.63 -12.84 -8.22
N ARG A 257 13.19 -12.05 -9.13
CA ARG A 257 14.50 -11.40 -8.89
C ARG A 257 14.50 -10.46 -7.72
N VAL A 258 13.41 -9.70 -7.50
CA VAL A 258 13.32 -8.76 -6.37
C VAL A 258 13.08 -9.51 -5.07
N THR A 259 12.20 -10.52 -5.06
CA THR A 259 11.91 -11.33 -3.88
C THR A 259 13.13 -12.12 -3.42
N ASP A 260 13.93 -12.66 -4.36
CA ASP A 260 15.18 -13.36 -4.04
C ASP A 260 16.17 -12.45 -3.29
N VAL A 261 16.38 -11.22 -3.77
CA VAL A 261 17.23 -10.24 -3.08
C VAL A 261 16.70 -9.94 -1.68
N ALA A 262 15.40 -9.70 -1.55
CA ALA A 262 14.79 -9.38 -0.25
C ALA A 262 14.90 -10.55 0.74
N HIS A 263 14.64 -11.79 0.29
CA HIS A 263 14.71 -12.97 1.14
C HIS A 263 16.13 -13.26 1.60
N GLN A 264 17.14 -13.06 0.75
CA GLN A 264 18.56 -13.19 1.14
C GLN A 264 18.94 -12.19 2.23
N LEU A 265 18.40 -10.97 2.19
CA LEU A 265 18.66 -9.93 3.19
C LEU A 265 17.83 -10.11 4.47
N GLY A 266 16.71 -10.83 4.40
CA GLY A 266 15.77 -11.06 5.50
C GLY A 266 15.94 -12.38 6.25
N ALA A 267 16.86 -13.24 5.80
CA ALA A 267 17.14 -14.57 6.34
C ALA A 267 17.76 -14.54 7.74
#